data_0e248626ae3924e61c584f98c218f320
#
_entry.id   0e248626ae3924e61c584f98c218f320
#
_cell.length_a   1.000
_cell.length_b   1.000
_cell.length_c   1.000
_cell.angle_alpha   90.00
_cell.angle_beta   90.00
_cell.angle_gamma   90.00
#
_symmetry.space_group_name_H-M   'P 1'
#
loop_
_entity.id
_entity.type
_entity.pdbx_description
1 polymer ?
#
loop_
_entity_poly.entity_id
_entity_poly.type
_entity_poly.pdbx_seq_one_letter_code
_entity_poly.pdbx_strand_id
1 'polypeptide(L)'
;MRTRRCLAATAGVVALASGLSWSTPPGTAGASGTVAPNSAVPFGDTTVGANAVSVPNAPIVGMAATHDGSGYWLVGSDGGIFSYGGARFFGSTGALRLNAPIVGLAATPDGRGYWLVARDGGIFDYGDAPFFGSAGAQHLNAPIVGMAATADGGGYWLVASDGGIFSYGDARFWGSTGATRLNAPVVGMAATPSGQGYWLVASDGGIFSYGDAAFDGSTGALHLNKPITGMAAAPTGGYWLVASDGGIFSYGNAAYEGSLGGTVLPSAVVGMAVTPSGGGYWLVLGSGVLAGKVVGLDPGHNGQNGDDPGLIDQPVPDGTGSEPCDTVGTETAGGYTEAAFNFDVASDLQADLQTEGATVVMTRTNNAGEGPCVTTRAAMIDDAGANVAVDIHADGGPSDGSGFTVLEPVADGPNDSVIASSNVFAATLRDAFAAGTGMPVADYGGSVDGLVPRNDLAGLNLTTVPKALIEIGNMQNAGDAALEGSQSFRQAAAQAIANAITEFLDGPA
;
A
#
# COMPACT_ATOMS: atom_id res chain seq x y z
N MET A 1 30.25 -45.91 -42.36
CA MET A 1 30.40 -44.54 -41.88
C MET A 1 29.51 -43.62 -42.68
N ARG A 2 28.37 -43.22 -42.14
CA ARG A 2 27.44 -42.25 -42.74
C ARG A 2 27.18 -41.16 -41.71
N THR A 3 27.78 -40.01 -41.96
CA THR A 3 27.59 -38.76 -41.21
C THR A 3 26.22 -38.16 -41.54
N ARG A 4 25.36 -38.01 -40.51
CA ARG A 4 24.10 -37.23 -40.61
C ARG A 4 24.40 -35.79 -40.17
N ARG A 5 24.20 -34.83 -41.09
CA ARG A 5 24.17 -33.41 -40.84
C ARG A 5 22.81 -33.03 -40.23
N CYS A 6 22.80 -32.41 -39.07
CA CYS A 6 21.63 -31.68 -38.53
C CYS A 6 21.53 -30.33 -39.24
N LEU A 7 20.38 -30.07 -39.89
CA LEU A 7 20.00 -28.72 -40.31
C LEU A 7 19.36 -28.02 -39.12
N ALA A 8 19.92 -26.89 -38.74
CA ALA A 8 19.28 -25.93 -37.85
C ALA A 8 18.33 -25.06 -38.68
N ALA A 9 17.05 -25.11 -38.34
CA ALA A 9 16.03 -24.20 -38.88
C ALA A 9 16.03 -22.91 -38.01
N THR A 10 16.50 -21.81 -38.61
CA THR A 10 16.31 -20.47 -38.07
C THR A 10 14.90 -19.99 -38.39
N ALA A 11 14.05 -19.91 -37.40
CA ALA A 11 12.74 -19.22 -37.49
C ALA A 11 12.97 -17.72 -37.44
N GLY A 12 12.79 -17.04 -38.56
CA GLY A 12 12.78 -15.58 -38.63
C GLY A 12 11.48 -15.04 -38.03
N VAL A 13 11.59 -14.23 -36.98
CA VAL A 13 10.48 -13.46 -36.49
C VAL A 13 10.29 -12.25 -37.39
N VAL A 14 9.21 -12.27 -38.18
CA VAL A 14 8.73 -11.09 -38.92
C VAL A 14 7.90 -10.26 -37.92
N ALA A 15 8.45 -9.16 -37.44
CA ALA A 15 7.70 -8.15 -36.70
C ALA A 15 6.82 -7.38 -37.72
N LEU A 16 5.53 -7.67 -37.75
CA LEU A 16 4.53 -6.82 -38.37
C LEU A 16 4.26 -5.65 -37.40
N ALA A 17 4.87 -4.50 -37.64
CA ALA A 17 4.49 -3.23 -37.03
C ALA A 17 3.16 -2.79 -37.66
N SER A 18 2.03 -3.19 -37.06
CA SER A 18 0.75 -2.56 -37.31
C SER A 18 0.70 -1.24 -36.59
N GLY A 19 0.73 -0.13 -37.36
CA GLY A 19 0.61 1.22 -36.83
C GLY A 19 -0.73 1.38 -36.11
N LEU A 20 -0.69 1.42 -34.77
CA LEU A 20 -1.78 1.90 -33.95
C LEU A 20 -1.76 3.43 -34.02
N SER A 21 -2.67 3.98 -34.83
CA SER A 21 -3.03 5.40 -34.75
C SER A 21 -3.69 5.63 -33.39
N TRP A 22 -3.03 6.38 -32.52
CA TRP A 22 -3.63 6.90 -31.30
C TRP A 22 -4.69 7.93 -31.69
N SER A 23 -5.94 7.51 -31.81
CA SER A 23 -7.05 8.43 -31.79
C SER A 23 -7.19 8.90 -30.33
N THR A 24 -7.08 10.22 -30.11
CA THR A 24 -7.45 10.85 -28.83
C THR A 24 -8.86 10.37 -28.45
N PRO A 25 -9.04 9.82 -27.23
CA PRO A 25 -10.38 9.41 -26.79
C PRO A 25 -11.30 10.63 -26.71
N PRO A 26 -12.57 10.48 -27.05
CA PRO A 26 -13.55 11.55 -26.84
C PRO A 26 -13.66 11.82 -25.34
N GLY A 27 -13.54 13.09 -25.00
CA GLY A 27 -13.84 13.77 -23.75
C GLY A 27 -13.81 12.94 -22.47
N THR A 28 -12.78 13.17 -21.66
CA THR A 28 -12.81 12.92 -20.23
C THR A 28 -14.09 13.55 -19.65
N ALA A 29 -15.09 12.73 -19.30
CA ALA A 29 -16.03 13.08 -18.27
C ALA A 29 -15.23 13.10 -16.97
N GLY A 30 -14.48 14.21 -16.76
CA GLY A 30 -13.76 14.44 -15.55
C GLY A 30 -14.78 14.49 -14.41
N ALA A 31 -14.66 13.61 -13.44
CA ALA A 31 -15.22 13.84 -12.12
C ALA A 31 -14.59 15.15 -11.61
N SER A 32 -15.25 16.30 -11.81
CA SER A 32 -14.84 17.61 -11.27
C SER A 32 -15.24 17.75 -9.81
N GLY A 33 -15.05 16.68 -9.02
CA GLY A 33 -15.17 16.65 -7.58
C GLY A 33 -13.86 16.12 -7.02
N THR A 34 -13.40 16.66 -5.89
CA THR A 34 -12.30 16.10 -5.14
C THR A 34 -12.63 14.63 -4.81
N VAL A 35 -11.80 13.71 -5.30
CA VAL A 35 -11.90 12.30 -4.95
C VAL A 35 -11.63 12.20 -3.44
N ALA A 36 -12.53 11.56 -2.68
CA ALA A 36 -12.41 11.44 -1.23
C ALA A 36 -11.97 10.03 -0.84
N PRO A 37 -11.24 9.84 0.27
CA PRO A 37 -11.01 8.52 0.83
C PRO A 37 -12.34 7.87 1.22
N ASN A 38 -12.38 6.56 1.38
CA ASN A 38 -13.59 5.80 1.74
C ASN A 38 -14.74 5.98 0.75
N SER A 39 -14.45 6.13 -0.52
CA SER A 39 -15.46 6.44 -1.53
C SER A 39 -15.45 5.45 -2.69
N ALA A 40 -16.57 5.42 -3.43
CA ALA A 40 -16.66 4.76 -4.71
C ALA A 40 -16.70 5.82 -5.82
N VAL A 41 -15.83 5.71 -6.82
CA VAL A 41 -15.75 6.62 -7.97
C VAL A 41 -16.34 5.94 -9.21
N PRO A 42 -17.41 6.49 -9.79
CA PRO A 42 -18.12 5.86 -10.91
C PRO A 42 -17.48 6.15 -12.26
N PHE A 43 -17.57 5.17 -13.17
CA PHE A 43 -17.20 5.27 -14.58
C PHE A 43 -18.24 4.57 -15.47
N GLY A 44 -18.42 5.07 -16.69
CA GLY A 44 -19.36 4.50 -17.66
C GLY A 44 -20.83 4.69 -17.29
N ASP A 45 -21.64 3.67 -17.42
CA ASP A 45 -23.10 3.68 -17.28
C ASP A 45 -23.59 3.53 -15.82
N THR A 46 -22.76 3.81 -14.85
CA THR A 46 -23.12 3.73 -13.43
C THR A 46 -24.28 4.68 -13.10
N THR A 47 -25.29 4.19 -12.37
CA THR A 47 -26.48 4.99 -11.99
C THR A 47 -26.34 5.71 -10.66
N VAL A 48 -25.39 5.30 -9.82
CA VAL A 48 -25.11 5.89 -8.50
C VAL A 48 -23.79 6.62 -8.56
N GLY A 49 -23.81 7.90 -8.24
CA GLY A 49 -22.64 8.78 -8.25
C GLY A 49 -21.63 8.45 -7.15
N ALA A 50 -20.55 9.24 -7.08
CA ALA A 50 -19.54 9.14 -6.05
C ALA A 50 -20.15 9.42 -4.66
N ASN A 51 -19.94 8.48 -3.74
CA ASN A 51 -20.34 8.63 -2.33
C ASN A 51 -19.18 8.22 -1.45
N ALA A 52 -18.96 8.94 -0.37
CA ALA A 52 -17.92 8.69 0.60
C ALA A 52 -18.52 8.41 1.99
N VAL A 53 -17.87 7.50 2.73
CA VAL A 53 -18.11 7.33 4.16
C VAL A 53 -17.27 8.39 4.88
N SER A 54 -17.91 9.29 5.63
CA SER A 54 -17.20 10.44 6.22
C SER A 54 -16.16 10.02 7.27
N VAL A 55 -16.48 9.05 8.12
CA VAL A 55 -15.55 8.46 9.11
C VAL A 55 -16.01 7.01 9.37
N PRO A 56 -15.46 6.02 8.69
CA PRO A 56 -15.70 4.63 9.04
C PRO A 56 -14.95 4.26 10.33
N ASN A 57 -15.52 3.35 11.14
CA ASN A 57 -14.84 2.86 12.35
C ASN A 57 -13.61 1.99 12.03
N ALA A 58 -13.58 1.42 10.82
CA ALA A 58 -12.51 0.57 10.33
C ALA A 58 -12.32 0.79 8.81
N PRO A 59 -11.13 0.53 8.27
CA PRO A 59 -10.81 0.75 6.86
C PRO A 59 -11.81 0.09 5.91
N ILE A 60 -12.20 0.80 4.83
CA ILE A 60 -12.95 0.22 3.71
C ILE A 60 -12.02 -0.72 2.94
N VAL A 61 -12.45 -1.97 2.75
CA VAL A 61 -11.64 -3.04 2.15
C VAL A 61 -12.27 -3.65 0.90
N GLY A 62 -13.51 -3.27 0.56
CA GLY A 62 -14.17 -3.83 -0.63
C GLY A 62 -15.55 -3.27 -0.89
N MET A 63 -16.12 -3.71 -2.02
CA MET A 63 -17.50 -3.40 -2.40
C MET A 63 -18.14 -4.52 -3.21
N ALA A 64 -19.49 -4.50 -3.27
CA ALA A 64 -20.26 -5.24 -4.27
C ALA A 64 -21.37 -4.36 -4.83
N ALA A 65 -21.65 -4.49 -6.13
CA ALA A 65 -22.81 -3.85 -6.75
C ALA A 65 -24.09 -4.67 -6.51
N THR A 66 -25.24 -3.99 -6.51
CA THR A 66 -26.55 -4.67 -6.56
C THR A 66 -26.72 -5.35 -7.91
N HIS A 67 -27.48 -6.46 -7.93
CA HIS A 67 -27.75 -7.22 -9.15
C HIS A 67 -28.39 -6.39 -10.28
N ASP A 68 -29.20 -5.39 -9.92
CA ASP A 68 -29.86 -4.50 -10.89
C ASP A 68 -29.05 -3.23 -11.22
N GLY A 69 -27.85 -3.07 -10.65
CA GLY A 69 -27.01 -1.89 -10.82
C GLY A 69 -27.55 -0.61 -10.19
N SER A 70 -28.62 -0.70 -9.38
CA SER A 70 -29.26 0.47 -8.76
C SER A 70 -28.48 1.01 -7.57
N GLY A 71 -27.48 0.28 -7.06
CA GLY A 71 -26.68 0.65 -5.90
C GLY A 71 -25.48 -0.24 -5.67
N TYR A 72 -24.82 0.00 -4.53
CA TYR A 72 -23.68 -0.81 -4.08
C TYR A 72 -23.54 -0.77 -2.54
N TRP A 73 -22.82 -1.75 -2.02
CA TRP A 73 -22.36 -1.78 -0.65
C TRP A 73 -20.86 -1.57 -0.57
N LEU A 74 -20.40 -0.76 0.39
CA LEU A 74 -18.99 -0.74 0.83
C LEU A 74 -18.89 -1.53 2.14
N VAL A 75 -17.78 -2.23 2.34
CA VAL A 75 -17.53 -3.00 3.55
C VAL A 75 -16.24 -2.54 4.23
N GLY A 76 -16.32 -2.31 5.55
CA GLY A 76 -15.19 -2.06 6.42
C GLY A 76 -14.52 -3.37 6.87
N SER A 77 -13.26 -3.30 7.30
CA SER A 77 -12.52 -4.46 7.83
C SER A 77 -13.11 -5.01 9.14
N ASP A 78 -13.93 -4.22 9.87
CA ASP A 78 -14.77 -4.67 10.98
C ASP A 78 -16.10 -5.33 10.52
N GLY A 79 -16.34 -5.33 9.20
CA GLY A 79 -17.58 -5.78 8.58
C GLY A 79 -18.75 -4.80 8.72
N GLY A 80 -18.47 -3.54 9.04
CA GLY A 80 -19.40 -2.44 8.88
C GLY A 80 -19.85 -2.31 7.43
N ILE A 81 -21.16 -2.19 7.17
CA ILE A 81 -21.74 -2.10 5.82
C ILE A 81 -22.33 -0.71 5.59
N PHE A 82 -21.95 -0.11 4.45
CA PHE A 82 -22.46 1.19 4.01
C PHE A 82 -23.19 1.01 2.68
N SER A 83 -24.50 1.27 2.67
CA SER A 83 -25.41 1.04 1.54
C SER A 83 -25.69 2.32 0.78
N TYR A 84 -25.55 2.31 -0.55
CA TYR A 84 -25.77 3.45 -1.43
C TYR A 84 -26.73 3.12 -2.57
N GLY A 85 -27.49 4.11 -3.02
CA GLY A 85 -28.49 3.94 -4.07
C GLY A 85 -29.60 2.97 -3.64
N GLY A 86 -29.89 1.99 -4.49
CA GLY A 86 -30.91 0.94 -4.23
C GLY A 86 -30.46 -0.19 -3.30
N ALA A 87 -29.20 -0.19 -2.85
CA ALA A 87 -28.64 -1.24 -2.01
C ALA A 87 -29.28 -1.24 -0.59
N ARG A 88 -29.89 -2.35 -0.21
CA ARG A 88 -30.54 -2.51 1.10
C ARG A 88 -29.54 -3.01 2.14
N PHE A 89 -29.63 -2.50 3.36
CA PHE A 89 -28.90 -3.03 4.51
C PHE A 89 -29.57 -4.30 5.04
N PHE A 90 -28.82 -5.38 5.17
CA PHE A 90 -29.31 -6.68 5.69
C PHE A 90 -28.67 -7.06 7.03
N GLY A 91 -27.61 -6.38 7.46
CA GLY A 91 -26.88 -6.61 8.70
C GLY A 91 -25.39 -6.38 8.54
N SER A 92 -24.64 -6.43 9.65
CA SER A 92 -23.19 -6.22 9.65
C SER A 92 -22.53 -6.86 10.87
N THR A 93 -21.22 -7.11 10.80
CA THR A 93 -20.39 -7.53 11.94
C THR A 93 -19.79 -6.36 12.70
N GLY A 94 -19.98 -5.10 12.27
CA GLY A 94 -19.30 -3.91 12.82
C GLY A 94 -19.46 -3.64 14.33
N ALA A 95 -20.39 -4.36 15.00
CA ALA A 95 -20.54 -4.34 16.47
C ALA A 95 -20.00 -5.61 17.14
N LEU A 96 -19.46 -6.56 16.38
CA LEU A 96 -18.94 -7.84 16.88
C LEU A 96 -17.43 -7.78 17.01
N ARG A 97 -16.89 -8.50 17.99
CA ARG A 97 -15.44 -8.76 18.03
C ARG A 97 -15.14 -9.93 17.09
N LEU A 98 -14.45 -9.65 16.01
CA LEU A 98 -13.98 -10.64 15.05
C LEU A 98 -12.66 -11.27 15.50
N ASN A 99 -12.40 -12.52 15.12
CA ASN A 99 -11.09 -13.17 15.29
C ASN A 99 -10.09 -12.68 14.24
N ALA A 100 -10.58 -12.32 13.05
CA ALA A 100 -9.79 -11.80 11.96
C ALA A 100 -10.59 -10.72 11.18
N PRO A 101 -9.93 -9.73 10.55
CA PRO A 101 -10.63 -8.69 9.80
C PRO A 101 -11.36 -9.25 8.58
N ILE A 102 -12.46 -8.58 8.20
CA ILE A 102 -13.12 -8.82 6.91
C ILE A 102 -12.22 -8.32 5.79
N VAL A 103 -12.13 -9.11 4.71
CA VAL A 103 -11.31 -8.83 3.52
C VAL A 103 -12.11 -8.77 2.23
N GLY A 104 -13.40 -9.06 2.27
CA GLY A 104 -14.25 -8.99 1.08
C GLY A 104 -15.71 -9.26 1.35
N LEU A 105 -16.50 -8.98 0.31
CA LEU A 105 -17.93 -9.21 0.33
C LEU A 105 -18.38 -9.70 -1.06
N ALA A 106 -19.42 -10.56 -1.10
CA ALA A 106 -20.10 -10.97 -2.31
C ALA A 106 -21.62 -10.86 -2.11
N ALA A 107 -22.33 -10.27 -3.07
CA ALA A 107 -23.78 -10.17 -3.06
C ALA A 107 -24.42 -11.48 -3.55
N THR A 108 -25.65 -11.79 -3.05
CA THR A 108 -26.46 -12.85 -3.65
C THR A 108 -26.92 -12.44 -5.05
N PRO A 109 -27.09 -13.40 -6.00
CA PRO A 109 -27.49 -13.08 -7.37
C PRO A 109 -28.84 -12.37 -7.48
N ASP A 110 -29.74 -12.53 -6.51
CA ASP A 110 -31.03 -11.84 -6.48
C ASP A 110 -31.00 -10.48 -5.73
N GLY A 111 -29.82 -10.12 -5.16
CA GLY A 111 -29.60 -8.85 -4.46
C GLY A 111 -30.31 -8.72 -3.12
N ARG A 112 -30.74 -9.85 -2.50
CA ARG A 112 -31.46 -9.85 -1.22
C ARG A 112 -30.61 -10.23 -0.01
N GLY A 113 -29.31 -10.43 -0.22
CA GLY A 113 -28.34 -10.75 0.81
C GLY A 113 -26.92 -10.58 0.34
N TYR A 114 -25.99 -10.84 1.24
CA TYR A 114 -24.56 -10.86 0.96
C TYR A 114 -23.81 -11.71 1.98
N TRP A 115 -22.66 -12.21 1.56
CA TRP A 115 -21.68 -12.84 2.42
C TRP A 115 -20.51 -11.90 2.66
N LEU A 116 -19.99 -11.88 3.91
CA LEU A 116 -18.70 -11.29 4.25
C LEU A 116 -17.70 -12.41 4.50
N VAL A 117 -16.48 -12.25 4.05
CA VAL A 117 -15.39 -13.18 4.31
C VAL A 117 -14.31 -12.53 5.15
N ALA A 118 -13.89 -13.19 6.23
CA ALA A 118 -12.78 -12.78 7.05
C ALA A 118 -11.45 -13.39 6.56
N ARG A 119 -10.34 -12.79 6.96
CA ARG A 119 -8.97 -13.19 6.59
C ARG A 119 -8.62 -14.62 7.03
N ASP A 120 -9.24 -15.13 8.09
CA ASP A 120 -9.13 -16.51 8.56
C ASP A 120 -10.07 -17.49 7.82
N GLY A 121 -10.86 -16.99 6.87
CA GLY A 121 -11.86 -17.74 6.12
C GLY A 121 -13.19 -17.91 6.85
N GLY A 122 -13.43 -17.17 7.95
CA GLY A 122 -14.75 -17.04 8.58
C GLY A 122 -15.75 -16.42 7.61
N ILE A 123 -16.98 -16.93 7.58
CA ILE A 123 -18.07 -16.42 6.74
C ILE A 123 -19.19 -15.89 7.62
N PHE A 124 -19.74 -14.74 7.24
CA PHE A 124 -20.91 -14.11 7.84
C PHE A 124 -21.94 -13.84 6.75
N ASP A 125 -23.13 -14.38 6.91
CA ASP A 125 -24.24 -14.32 5.96
C ASP A 125 -25.34 -13.40 6.45
N TYR A 126 -25.86 -12.57 5.54
CA TYR A 126 -26.90 -11.60 5.84
C TYR A 126 -27.99 -11.59 4.76
N GLY A 127 -29.22 -11.29 5.19
CA GLY A 127 -30.38 -11.32 4.31
C GLY A 127 -30.81 -12.76 4.01
N ASP A 128 -30.94 -13.09 2.74
CA ASP A 128 -31.26 -14.44 2.28
C ASP A 128 -30.05 -15.26 1.85
N ALA A 129 -28.84 -14.74 2.08
CA ALA A 129 -27.58 -15.42 1.79
C ALA A 129 -27.45 -16.70 2.65
N PRO A 130 -27.44 -17.92 2.08
CA PRO A 130 -27.34 -19.14 2.86
C PRO A 130 -25.87 -19.42 3.24
N PHE A 131 -25.67 -19.99 4.44
CA PHE A 131 -24.37 -20.46 4.89
C PHE A 131 -24.05 -21.84 4.30
N PHE A 132 -22.96 -21.98 3.54
CA PHE A 132 -22.52 -23.23 2.94
C PHE A 132 -21.29 -23.84 3.62
N GLY A 133 -20.64 -23.11 4.53
CA GLY A 133 -19.44 -23.52 5.25
C GLY A 133 -18.40 -22.43 5.34
N SER A 134 -17.33 -22.66 6.11
CA SER A 134 -16.26 -21.70 6.31
C SER A 134 -14.91 -22.37 6.55
N ALA A 135 -13.82 -21.64 6.32
CA ALA A 135 -12.47 -22.09 6.64
C ALA A 135 -11.99 -21.59 8.03
N GLY A 136 -12.77 -20.78 8.76
CA GLY A 136 -12.37 -20.10 9.99
C GLY A 136 -11.98 -21.00 11.17
N ALA A 137 -12.24 -22.31 11.09
CA ALA A 137 -11.75 -23.30 12.07
C ALA A 137 -10.58 -24.15 11.54
N GLN A 138 -10.10 -23.87 10.32
CA GLN A 138 -9.03 -24.63 9.67
C GLN A 138 -7.70 -23.87 9.82
N HIS A 139 -6.60 -24.63 9.88
CA HIS A 139 -5.29 -24.02 9.72
C HIS A 139 -5.03 -23.73 8.24
N LEU A 140 -4.92 -22.46 7.90
CA LEU A 140 -4.62 -22.01 6.54
C LEU A 140 -3.11 -21.85 6.35
N ASN A 141 -2.58 -22.26 5.20
CA ASN A 141 -1.17 -22.01 4.85
C ASN A 141 -0.93 -20.53 4.50
N ALA A 142 -1.97 -19.85 4.01
CA ALA A 142 -1.94 -18.46 3.64
C ALA A 142 -3.31 -17.82 3.93
N PRO A 143 -3.36 -16.51 4.26
CA PRO A 143 -4.62 -15.84 4.59
C PRO A 143 -5.57 -15.76 3.38
N ILE A 144 -6.88 -15.79 3.64
CA ILE A 144 -7.91 -15.48 2.64
C ILE A 144 -7.82 -14.01 2.27
N VAL A 145 -7.93 -13.72 0.96
CA VAL A 145 -7.86 -12.37 0.37
C VAL A 145 -9.10 -12.00 -0.43
N GLY A 146 -10.04 -12.92 -0.63
CA GLY A 146 -11.28 -12.63 -1.35
C GLY A 146 -12.21 -13.82 -1.49
N MET A 147 -13.37 -13.56 -2.07
CA MET A 147 -14.39 -14.57 -2.38
C MET A 147 -15.12 -14.24 -3.67
N ALA A 148 -15.74 -15.27 -4.26
CA ALA A 148 -16.70 -15.12 -5.35
C ALA A 148 -17.87 -16.08 -5.15
N ALA A 149 -19.11 -15.62 -5.38
CA ALA A 149 -20.29 -16.45 -5.35
C ALA A 149 -20.48 -17.21 -6.67
N THR A 150 -21.17 -18.37 -6.62
CA THR A 150 -21.64 -19.04 -7.85
C THR A 150 -22.75 -18.22 -8.50
N ALA A 151 -22.92 -18.37 -9.82
CA ALA A 151 -23.87 -17.56 -10.60
C ALA A 151 -25.34 -17.75 -10.15
N ASP A 152 -25.67 -18.91 -9.58
CA ASP A 152 -27.01 -19.23 -9.05
C ASP A 152 -27.14 -18.97 -7.53
N GLY A 153 -26.04 -18.61 -6.85
CA GLY A 153 -26.02 -18.38 -5.41
C GLY A 153 -26.07 -19.65 -4.54
N GLY A 154 -25.85 -20.82 -5.15
CA GLY A 154 -25.82 -22.11 -4.48
C GLY A 154 -24.51 -22.45 -3.77
N GLY A 155 -23.51 -21.57 -3.89
CA GLY A 155 -22.19 -21.73 -3.26
C GLY A 155 -21.27 -20.53 -3.42
N TYR A 156 -20.05 -20.69 -2.94
CA TYR A 156 -18.97 -19.68 -3.11
C TYR A 156 -17.59 -20.31 -3.03
N TRP A 157 -16.64 -19.63 -3.63
CA TRP A 157 -15.22 -19.89 -3.50
C TRP A 157 -14.56 -18.85 -2.60
N LEU A 158 -13.60 -19.28 -1.77
CA LEU A 158 -12.66 -18.40 -1.09
C LEU A 158 -11.28 -18.59 -1.72
N VAL A 159 -10.52 -17.53 -1.86
CA VAL A 159 -9.16 -17.56 -2.38
C VAL A 159 -8.18 -17.09 -1.31
N ALA A 160 -7.10 -17.84 -1.09
CA ALA A 160 -5.99 -17.45 -0.25
C ALA A 160 -4.88 -16.74 -1.05
N SER A 161 -3.98 -16.02 -0.37
CA SER A 161 -2.90 -15.25 -1.04
C SER A 161 -1.86 -16.12 -1.74
N ASP A 162 -1.76 -17.41 -1.45
CA ASP A 162 -0.99 -18.42 -2.21
C ASP A 162 -1.76 -18.96 -3.42
N GLY A 163 -3.01 -18.51 -3.61
CA GLY A 163 -3.96 -18.98 -4.61
C GLY A 163 -4.60 -20.33 -4.28
N GLY A 164 -4.55 -20.77 -3.02
CA GLY A 164 -5.36 -21.87 -2.48
C GLY A 164 -6.85 -21.55 -2.61
N ILE A 165 -7.65 -22.51 -3.06
CA ILE A 165 -9.10 -22.36 -3.25
C ILE A 165 -9.87 -23.26 -2.31
N PHE A 166 -10.86 -22.68 -1.62
CA PHE A 166 -11.81 -23.38 -0.77
C PHE A 166 -13.21 -23.25 -1.38
N SER A 167 -13.85 -24.37 -1.65
CA SER A 167 -15.15 -24.44 -2.34
C SER A 167 -16.24 -24.88 -1.36
N TYR A 168 -17.36 -24.15 -1.32
CA TYR A 168 -18.49 -24.43 -0.44
C TYR A 168 -19.82 -24.43 -1.23
N GLY A 169 -20.78 -25.21 -0.76
CA GLY A 169 -22.04 -25.41 -1.48
C GLY A 169 -21.83 -26.15 -2.80
N ASP A 170 -22.39 -25.66 -3.87
CA ASP A 170 -22.23 -26.23 -5.22
C ASP A 170 -21.03 -25.66 -5.99
N ALA A 171 -20.24 -24.80 -5.38
CA ALA A 171 -19.03 -24.21 -5.97
C ALA A 171 -18.00 -25.30 -6.29
N ARG A 172 -17.86 -25.62 -7.58
CA ARG A 172 -16.97 -26.68 -8.03
C ARG A 172 -15.50 -26.22 -7.99
N PHE A 173 -14.61 -27.06 -7.49
CA PHE A 173 -13.16 -26.85 -7.57
C PHE A 173 -12.65 -27.11 -8.98
N TRP A 174 -12.02 -26.11 -9.59
CA TRP A 174 -11.46 -26.18 -10.95
C TRP A 174 -9.94 -26.21 -10.99
N GLY A 175 -9.27 -25.92 -9.86
CA GLY A 175 -7.82 -25.87 -9.70
C GLY A 175 -7.35 -24.73 -8.80
N SER A 176 -6.07 -24.73 -8.47
CA SER A 176 -5.47 -23.70 -7.58
C SER A 176 -3.96 -23.56 -7.83
N THR A 177 -3.37 -22.45 -7.36
CA THR A 177 -1.92 -22.27 -7.34
C THR A 177 -1.31 -22.58 -5.96
N GLY A 178 -2.08 -22.98 -4.95
CA GLY A 178 -1.63 -23.17 -3.56
C GLY A 178 -0.45 -24.15 -3.34
N ALA A 179 -0.06 -24.93 -4.35
CA ALA A 179 1.14 -25.75 -4.33
C ALA A 179 2.26 -25.21 -5.26
N THR A 180 2.07 -24.03 -5.85
CA THR A 180 3.00 -23.43 -6.82
C THR A 180 3.67 -22.21 -6.18
N ARG A 181 4.99 -22.09 -6.33
CA ARG A 181 5.67 -20.86 -5.93
C ARG A 181 5.30 -19.73 -6.91
N LEU A 182 4.64 -18.70 -6.41
CA LEU A 182 4.27 -17.51 -7.16
C LEU A 182 5.37 -16.44 -7.07
N ASN A 183 5.48 -15.59 -8.10
CA ASN A 183 6.34 -14.41 -8.08
C ASN A 183 5.76 -13.29 -7.20
N ALA A 184 4.43 -13.21 -7.14
CA ALA A 184 3.69 -12.23 -6.35
C ALA A 184 2.45 -12.88 -5.74
N PRO A 185 1.96 -12.43 -4.58
CA PRO A 185 0.78 -13.01 -3.94
C PRO A 185 -0.48 -12.79 -4.78
N VAL A 186 -1.42 -13.72 -4.70
CA VAL A 186 -2.79 -13.53 -5.21
C VAL A 186 -3.50 -12.49 -4.34
N VAL A 187 -4.22 -11.57 -4.99
CA VAL A 187 -4.93 -10.45 -4.33
C VAL A 187 -6.43 -10.46 -4.63
N GLY A 188 -6.91 -11.35 -5.50
CA GLY A 188 -8.33 -11.45 -5.80
C GLY A 188 -8.68 -12.57 -6.76
N MET A 189 -9.97 -12.77 -6.93
CA MET A 189 -10.57 -13.71 -7.88
C MET A 189 -11.83 -13.16 -8.51
N ALA A 190 -12.20 -13.69 -9.67
CA ALA A 190 -13.50 -13.46 -10.29
C ALA A 190 -14.02 -14.76 -10.91
N ALA A 191 -15.30 -15.09 -10.68
CA ALA A 191 -15.95 -16.21 -11.33
C ALA A 191 -16.28 -15.86 -12.78
N THR A 192 -16.27 -16.87 -13.68
CA THR A 192 -16.77 -16.69 -15.04
C THR A 192 -18.28 -16.46 -15.02
N PRO A 193 -18.85 -15.72 -16.00
CA PRO A 193 -20.30 -15.52 -16.10
C PRO A 193 -21.09 -16.83 -16.18
N SER A 194 -20.47 -17.91 -16.67
CA SER A 194 -21.09 -19.26 -16.73
C SER A 194 -21.07 -19.98 -15.38
N GLY A 195 -20.25 -19.53 -14.41
CA GLY A 195 -19.99 -20.24 -13.17
C GLY A 195 -19.17 -21.53 -13.30
N GLN A 196 -18.60 -21.80 -14.50
CA GLN A 196 -17.84 -23.03 -14.77
C GLN A 196 -16.32 -22.81 -14.76
N GLY A 197 -15.88 -21.72 -14.16
CA GLY A 197 -14.49 -21.39 -14.00
C GLY A 197 -14.28 -20.12 -13.18
N TYR A 198 -13.03 -19.76 -12.98
CA TYR A 198 -12.62 -18.54 -12.32
C TYR A 198 -11.21 -18.13 -12.72
N TRP A 199 -10.93 -16.85 -12.61
CA TRP A 199 -9.60 -16.28 -12.68
C TRP A 199 -9.11 -15.93 -11.28
N LEU A 200 -7.80 -16.10 -11.05
CA LEU A 200 -7.08 -15.51 -9.91
C LEU A 200 -6.14 -14.45 -10.45
N VAL A 201 -5.97 -13.36 -9.75
CA VAL A 201 -5.03 -12.30 -10.10
C VAL A 201 -3.99 -12.13 -8.99
N ALA A 202 -2.72 -12.06 -9.36
CA ALA A 202 -1.62 -11.70 -8.45
C ALA A 202 -1.37 -10.18 -8.46
N SER A 203 -0.66 -9.68 -7.45
CA SER A 203 -0.38 -8.24 -7.31
C SER A 203 0.52 -7.66 -8.41
N ASP A 204 1.29 -8.49 -9.12
CA ASP A 204 2.01 -8.13 -10.35
C ASP A 204 1.12 -8.16 -11.60
N GLY A 205 -0.16 -8.55 -11.45
CA GLY A 205 -1.15 -8.72 -12.50
C GLY A 205 -1.01 -10.01 -13.30
N GLY A 206 -0.26 -10.98 -12.78
CA GLY A 206 -0.28 -12.37 -13.29
C GLY A 206 -1.68 -12.97 -13.16
N ILE A 207 -2.16 -13.64 -14.21
CA ILE A 207 -3.49 -14.25 -14.27
C ILE A 207 -3.37 -15.77 -14.30
N PHE A 208 -4.17 -16.42 -13.47
CA PHE A 208 -4.31 -17.89 -13.45
C PHE A 208 -5.77 -18.23 -13.76
N SER A 209 -5.96 -18.99 -14.84
CA SER A 209 -7.28 -19.35 -15.40
C SER A 209 -7.62 -20.80 -15.09
N TYR A 210 -8.82 -21.05 -14.57
CA TYR A 210 -9.29 -22.38 -14.20
C TYR A 210 -10.72 -22.63 -14.75
N GLY A 211 -11.00 -23.89 -15.07
CA GLY A 211 -12.28 -24.28 -15.68
C GLY A 211 -12.41 -23.73 -17.10
N ASP A 212 -13.52 -23.03 -17.39
CA ASP A 212 -13.76 -22.38 -18.68
C ASP A 212 -13.25 -20.93 -18.76
N ALA A 213 -12.52 -20.46 -17.75
CA ALA A 213 -11.96 -19.12 -17.72
C ALA A 213 -10.89 -18.93 -18.81
N ALA A 214 -11.20 -18.15 -19.85
CA ALA A 214 -10.25 -17.85 -20.92
C ALA A 214 -9.13 -16.92 -20.44
N PHE A 215 -7.90 -17.15 -20.88
CA PHE A 215 -6.81 -16.22 -20.68
C PHE A 215 -6.82 -15.17 -21.80
N ASP A 216 -7.19 -13.93 -21.47
CA ASP A 216 -7.28 -12.82 -22.42
C ASP A 216 -6.09 -11.86 -22.34
N GLY A 217 -5.15 -12.08 -21.40
CA GLY A 217 -3.95 -11.27 -21.21
C GLY A 217 -3.62 -11.00 -19.75
N SER A 218 -2.47 -10.40 -19.49
CA SER A 218 -2.01 -10.06 -18.13
C SER A 218 -1.04 -8.87 -18.13
N THR A 219 -0.86 -8.24 -16.97
CA THR A 219 0.20 -7.24 -16.75
C THR A 219 1.47 -7.84 -16.15
N GLY A 220 1.51 -9.14 -15.83
CA GLY A 220 2.62 -9.80 -15.12
C GLY A 220 4.00 -9.73 -15.79
N ALA A 221 4.09 -9.28 -17.05
CA ALA A 221 5.34 -9.01 -17.75
C ALA A 221 5.63 -7.49 -17.89
N LEU A 222 4.76 -6.63 -17.36
CA LEU A 222 4.89 -5.18 -17.43
C LEU A 222 5.46 -4.63 -16.11
N HIS A 223 6.21 -3.54 -16.21
CA HIS A 223 6.54 -2.76 -15.02
C HIS A 223 5.34 -1.88 -14.68
N LEU A 224 4.67 -2.19 -13.57
CA LEU A 224 3.54 -1.42 -13.06
C LEU A 224 4.05 -0.28 -12.16
N ASN A 225 3.43 0.89 -12.23
CA ASN A 225 3.71 1.99 -11.31
C ASN A 225 3.26 1.65 -9.88
N LYS A 226 2.15 0.94 -9.76
CA LYS A 226 1.58 0.48 -8.48
C LYS A 226 0.98 -0.93 -8.67
N PRO A 227 0.93 -1.75 -7.58
CA PRO A 227 0.46 -3.13 -7.68
C PRO A 227 -1.03 -3.21 -8.02
N ILE A 228 -1.43 -4.33 -8.62
CA ILE A 228 -2.83 -4.71 -8.78
C ILE A 228 -3.43 -5.03 -7.41
N THR A 229 -4.64 -4.54 -7.14
CA THR A 229 -5.40 -4.74 -5.90
C THR A 229 -6.67 -5.56 -6.08
N GLY A 230 -7.10 -5.80 -7.34
CA GLY A 230 -8.29 -6.60 -7.60
C GLY A 230 -8.59 -6.79 -9.07
N MET A 231 -9.63 -7.56 -9.32
CA MET A 231 -10.17 -7.82 -10.65
C MET A 231 -11.69 -7.94 -10.63
N ALA A 232 -12.30 -7.78 -11.80
CA ALA A 232 -13.71 -8.09 -12.01
C ALA A 232 -13.94 -8.71 -13.38
N ALA A 233 -14.83 -9.70 -13.47
CA ALA A 233 -15.24 -10.33 -14.72
C ALA A 233 -16.19 -9.42 -15.49
N ALA A 234 -16.01 -9.36 -16.82
CA ALA A 234 -16.96 -8.71 -17.70
C ALA A 234 -18.13 -9.68 -18.03
N PRO A 235 -19.39 -9.23 -17.93
CA PRO A 235 -20.54 -10.07 -18.25
C PRO A 235 -20.51 -10.63 -19.69
N THR A 236 -19.83 -9.94 -20.58
CA THR A 236 -19.67 -10.30 -22.00
C THR A 236 -18.41 -11.13 -22.30
N GLY A 237 -17.66 -11.52 -21.25
CA GLY A 237 -16.39 -12.21 -21.34
C GLY A 237 -15.18 -11.27 -21.25
N GLY A 238 -14.08 -11.78 -20.71
CA GLY A 238 -12.91 -10.97 -20.35
C GLY A 238 -12.99 -10.41 -18.93
N TYR A 239 -12.08 -9.52 -18.58
CA TYR A 239 -11.97 -8.98 -17.22
C TYR A 239 -11.22 -7.65 -17.19
N TRP A 240 -11.42 -6.90 -16.10
CA TRP A 240 -10.63 -5.74 -15.74
C TRP A 240 -9.71 -6.09 -14.58
N LEU A 241 -8.50 -5.50 -14.58
CA LEU A 241 -7.63 -5.43 -13.41
C LEU A 241 -7.57 -3.97 -12.97
N VAL A 242 -7.55 -3.75 -11.66
CA VAL A 242 -7.39 -2.43 -11.07
C VAL A 242 -6.12 -2.37 -10.24
N ALA A 243 -5.31 -1.34 -10.44
CA ALA A 243 -4.13 -1.05 -9.63
C ALA A 243 -4.46 -0.09 -8.47
N SER A 244 -3.60 -0.06 -7.44
CA SER A 244 -3.82 0.79 -6.26
C SER A 244 -3.79 2.30 -6.56
N ASP A 245 -3.19 2.73 -7.67
CA ASP A 245 -3.26 4.10 -8.19
C ASP A 245 -4.52 4.36 -9.05
N GLY A 246 -5.43 3.38 -9.13
CA GLY A 246 -6.64 3.44 -9.93
C GLY A 246 -6.45 3.26 -11.42
N GLY A 247 -5.26 2.81 -11.85
CA GLY A 247 -5.01 2.36 -13.23
C GLY A 247 -5.90 1.16 -13.56
N ILE A 248 -6.52 1.16 -14.75
CA ILE A 248 -7.38 0.09 -15.24
C ILE A 248 -6.73 -0.58 -16.45
N PHE A 249 -6.72 -1.92 -16.43
CA PHE A 249 -6.28 -2.75 -17.53
C PHE A 249 -7.44 -3.65 -17.98
N SER A 250 -7.86 -3.48 -19.24
CA SER A 250 -9.01 -4.19 -19.82
C SER A 250 -8.55 -5.31 -20.74
N TYR A 251 -9.10 -6.51 -20.57
CA TYR A 251 -8.78 -7.69 -21.37
C TYR A 251 -10.03 -8.37 -21.91
N GLY A 252 -9.91 -9.01 -23.06
CA GLY A 252 -11.03 -9.65 -23.75
C GLY A 252 -12.08 -8.63 -24.18
N ASN A 253 -13.35 -8.86 -23.84
CA ASN A 253 -14.47 -7.96 -24.17
C ASN A 253 -14.74 -6.89 -23.10
N ALA A 254 -13.88 -6.77 -22.08
CA ALA A 254 -14.02 -5.76 -21.04
C ALA A 254 -13.75 -4.35 -21.61
N ALA A 255 -14.77 -3.50 -21.69
CA ALA A 255 -14.65 -2.15 -22.22
C ALA A 255 -13.92 -1.22 -21.22
N TYR A 256 -13.06 -0.34 -21.73
CA TYR A 256 -12.43 0.71 -20.91
C TYR A 256 -13.36 1.92 -20.79
N GLU A 257 -13.81 2.23 -19.58
CA GLU A 257 -14.75 3.35 -19.31
C GLU A 257 -14.06 4.53 -18.59
N GLY A 258 -12.79 4.42 -18.26
CA GLY A 258 -11.98 5.43 -17.59
C GLY A 258 -11.13 4.90 -16.45
N SER A 259 -10.28 5.73 -15.87
CA SER A 259 -9.42 5.35 -14.75
C SER A 259 -9.07 6.55 -13.87
N LEU A 260 -8.51 6.28 -12.67
CA LEU A 260 -7.91 7.27 -11.81
C LEU A 260 -6.38 7.33 -11.97
N GLY A 261 -5.79 6.44 -12.78
CA GLY A 261 -4.36 6.41 -13.04
C GLY A 261 -3.82 7.78 -13.50
N GLY A 262 -2.75 8.24 -12.84
CA GLY A 262 -2.20 9.58 -13.05
C GLY A 262 -2.89 10.71 -12.26
N THR A 263 -3.91 10.39 -11.45
CA THR A 263 -4.54 11.32 -10.50
C THR A 263 -3.89 11.16 -9.13
N VAL A 264 -3.61 12.25 -8.43
CA VAL A 264 -3.20 12.17 -7.01
C VAL A 264 -4.42 11.76 -6.19
N LEU A 265 -4.36 10.58 -5.58
CA LEU A 265 -5.44 10.01 -4.78
C LEU A 265 -5.20 10.23 -3.29
N PRO A 266 -6.26 10.47 -2.50
CA PRO A 266 -6.15 10.62 -1.04
C PRO A 266 -5.98 9.26 -0.31
N SER A 267 -6.14 8.14 -1.01
CA SER A 267 -5.94 6.78 -0.53
C SER A 267 -5.89 5.80 -1.70
N ALA A 268 -5.32 4.62 -1.47
CA ALA A 268 -5.23 3.58 -2.49
C ALA A 268 -6.62 3.10 -2.96
N VAL A 269 -6.73 2.74 -4.23
CA VAL A 269 -7.87 1.95 -4.72
C VAL A 269 -7.70 0.51 -4.23
N VAL A 270 -8.69 0.00 -3.49
CA VAL A 270 -8.68 -1.33 -2.86
C VAL A 270 -9.52 -2.37 -3.60
N GLY A 271 -10.24 -1.97 -4.64
CA GLY A 271 -11.05 -2.89 -5.42
C GLY A 271 -11.98 -2.18 -6.40
N MET A 272 -12.79 -2.96 -7.08
CA MET A 272 -13.77 -2.48 -8.04
C MET A 272 -15.04 -3.34 -8.03
N ALA A 273 -16.16 -2.77 -8.47
CA ALA A 273 -17.36 -3.53 -8.83
C ALA A 273 -17.90 -3.04 -10.17
N VAL A 274 -18.54 -3.94 -10.91
CA VAL A 274 -18.99 -3.74 -12.30
C VAL A 274 -20.50 -3.64 -12.34
N THR A 275 -21.03 -2.81 -13.25
CA THR A 275 -22.47 -2.76 -13.52
C THR A 275 -22.91 -4.07 -14.19
N PRO A 276 -24.16 -4.51 -14.01
CA PRO A 276 -24.67 -5.73 -14.64
C PRO A 276 -24.62 -5.72 -16.15
N SER A 277 -24.65 -4.55 -16.78
CA SER A 277 -24.50 -4.36 -18.22
C SER A 277 -23.07 -4.59 -18.71
N GLY A 278 -22.08 -4.41 -17.82
CA GLY A 278 -20.65 -4.35 -18.18
C GLY A 278 -20.25 -3.05 -18.89
N GLY A 279 -21.13 -2.02 -18.93
CA GLY A 279 -20.85 -0.73 -19.53
C GLY A 279 -20.32 0.31 -18.52
N GLY A 280 -20.04 -0.10 -17.27
CA GLY A 280 -19.48 0.79 -16.26
C GLY A 280 -18.96 0.02 -15.04
N TYR A 281 -18.25 0.73 -14.18
CA TYR A 281 -17.73 0.21 -12.93
C TYR A 281 -17.49 1.33 -11.91
N TRP A 282 -17.40 0.95 -10.65
CA TRP A 282 -16.95 1.81 -9.56
C TRP A 282 -15.56 1.36 -9.12
N LEU A 283 -14.67 2.30 -8.85
CA LEU A 283 -13.40 2.09 -8.16
C LEU A 283 -13.55 2.49 -6.69
N VAL A 284 -13.12 1.63 -5.79
CA VAL A 284 -13.24 1.87 -4.34
C VAL A 284 -11.95 2.40 -3.80
N LEU A 285 -11.99 3.60 -3.23
CA LEU A 285 -10.89 4.12 -2.43
C LEU A 285 -11.05 3.64 -0.99
N GLY A 286 -10.02 3.00 -0.49
CA GLY A 286 -9.95 2.55 0.91
C GLY A 286 -9.72 3.71 1.88
N SER A 287 -9.71 3.37 3.15
CA SER A 287 -9.29 4.31 4.20
C SER A 287 -7.77 4.43 4.29
N GLY A 288 -7.06 3.46 3.68
CA GLY A 288 -5.66 3.21 3.96
C GLY A 288 -5.46 2.45 5.29
N VAL A 289 -4.41 1.68 5.38
CA VAL A 289 -4.07 0.90 6.60
C VAL A 289 -3.71 1.80 7.78
N LEU A 290 -3.30 3.05 7.51
CA LEU A 290 -2.95 4.06 8.51
C LEU A 290 -4.08 5.07 8.77
N ALA A 291 -5.32 4.78 8.38
CA ALA A 291 -6.44 5.69 8.63
C ALA A 291 -6.62 5.97 10.13
N GLY A 292 -6.68 7.26 10.47
CA GLY A 292 -6.78 7.72 11.87
C GLY A 292 -5.46 7.68 12.64
N LYS A 293 -4.35 7.28 12.01
CA LYS A 293 -3.01 7.41 12.60
C LYS A 293 -2.40 8.76 12.24
N VAL A 294 -1.63 9.30 13.16
CA VAL A 294 -0.80 10.49 12.97
C VAL A 294 0.67 10.06 12.95
N VAL A 295 1.40 10.44 11.92
CA VAL A 295 2.83 10.12 11.75
C VAL A 295 3.62 11.41 11.70
N GLY A 296 4.65 11.53 12.57
CA GLY A 296 5.60 12.62 12.57
C GLY A 296 6.78 12.35 11.64
N LEU A 297 7.08 13.27 10.73
CA LEU A 297 8.28 13.23 9.90
C LEU A 297 9.17 14.42 10.22
N ASP A 298 10.40 14.13 10.57
CA ASP A 298 11.40 15.13 10.92
C ASP A 298 12.58 15.06 9.94
N PRO A 299 12.47 15.69 8.75
CA PRO A 299 13.61 15.79 7.84
C PRO A 299 14.67 16.70 8.46
N GLY A 300 15.82 16.13 8.84
CA GLY A 300 16.89 16.83 9.55
C GLY A 300 17.41 18.04 8.81
N HIS A 301 17.94 19.02 9.55
CA HIS A 301 18.49 20.28 9.06
C HIS A 301 17.48 21.15 8.28
N ASN A 302 17.93 22.27 7.73
CA ASN A 302 17.20 23.06 6.75
C ASN A 302 18.19 23.76 5.80
N GLY A 303 17.76 24.00 4.56
CA GLY A 303 18.67 24.42 3.48
C GLY A 303 19.38 25.76 3.69
N GLN A 304 18.87 26.63 4.56
CA GLN A 304 19.47 27.93 4.88
C GLN A 304 20.06 28.01 6.29
N ASN A 305 20.24 26.89 6.98
CA ASN A 305 20.85 26.87 8.32
C ASN A 305 22.23 27.54 8.37
N GLY A 306 23.00 27.46 7.29
CA GLY A 306 24.31 28.13 7.17
C GLY A 306 24.24 29.65 7.06
N ASP A 307 23.06 30.24 6.79
CA ASP A 307 22.90 31.69 6.62
C ASP A 307 22.74 32.42 7.97
N ASP A 308 22.26 31.72 9.03
CA ASP A 308 22.17 32.27 10.40
C ASP A 308 22.83 31.37 11.45
N PRO A 309 24.18 31.38 11.55
CA PRO A 309 24.89 30.68 12.63
C PRO A 309 24.46 31.18 14.02
N GLY A 310 23.99 32.45 14.15
CA GLY A 310 23.53 33.00 15.39
C GLY A 310 22.28 32.34 15.93
N LEU A 311 21.44 31.77 15.05
CA LEU A 311 20.28 31.00 15.41
C LEU A 311 20.66 29.52 15.68
N ILE A 312 21.32 28.88 14.71
CA ILE A 312 21.51 27.42 14.75
C ILE A 312 22.54 26.96 15.78
N ASP A 313 23.51 27.79 16.12
CA ASP A 313 24.51 27.52 17.18
C ASP A 313 24.00 27.80 18.60
N GLN A 314 22.77 28.29 18.76
CA GLN A 314 22.21 28.51 20.12
C GLN A 314 22.09 27.18 20.87
N PRO A 315 22.62 27.08 22.09
CA PRO A 315 22.47 25.85 22.86
C PRO A 315 21.02 25.64 23.31
N VAL A 316 20.48 24.47 23.02
CA VAL A 316 19.17 24.01 23.49
C VAL A 316 19.33 22.74 24.32
N PRO A 317 18.41 22.45 25.26
CA PRO A 317 18.50 21.22 26.04
C PRO A 317 18.30 19.97 25.15
N ASP A 318 19.10 18.93 25.41
CA ASP A 318 18.97 17.62 24.74
C ASP A 318 18.38 16.54 25.66
N GLY A 319 18.02 16.86 26.88
CA GLY A 319 17.53 15.96 27.92
C GLY A 319 18.61 15.59 28.93
N THR A 320 19.87 15.53 28.55
CA THR A 320 21.03 15.20 29.41
C THR A 320 21.97 16.36 29.60
N GLY A 321 22.00 17.24 28.63
CA GLY A 321 22.89 18.40 28.57
C GLY A 321 22.34 19.46 27.63
N SER A 322 23.13 19.84 26.66
CA SER A 322 22.71 20.76 25.59
C SER A 322 23.45 20.48 24.30
N GLU A 323 22.75 20.65 23.18
CA GLU A 323 23.28 20.61 21.82
C GLU A 323 22.96 21.92 21.08
N PRO A 324 23.51 22.19 19.91
CA PRO A 324 23.08 23.29 19.02
C PRO A 324 21.61 23.20 18.67
N CYS A 325 20.95 24.34 18.46
CA CYS A 325 19.57 24.43 17.99
C CYS A 325 19.31 23.58 16.74
N ASP A 326 20.27 23.59 15.80
CA ASP A 326 20.31 22.74 14.61
C ASP A 326 21.76 22.77 14.07
N THR A 327 22.03 22.08 12.97
CA THR A 327 23.29 22.14 12.24
C THR A 327 23.06 22.27 10.73
N VAL A 328 24.14 22.48 9.97
CA VAL A 328 24.03 22.56 8.49
C VAL A 328 23.97 21.20 7.82
N GLY A 329 24.33 20.12 8.55
CA GLY A 329 24.48 18.79 7.99
C GLY A 329 25.72 18.65 7.10
N THR A 330 25.76 17.58 6.32
CA THR A 330 26.82 17.25 5.36
C THR A 330 26.37 17.48 3.93
N GLU A 331 27.25 17.19 2.95
CA GLU A 331 26.91 17.22 1.53
C GLU A 331 27.77 16.22 0.74
N THR A 332 27.27 15.75 -0.39
CA THR A 332 28.06 14.95 -1.32
C THR A 332 29.15 15.80 -1.98
N ALA A 333 30.17 15.15 -2.56
CA ALA A 333 31.21 15.84 -3.34
C ALA A 333 30.61 16.65 -4.53
N GLY A 334 29.39 16.37 -4.94
CA GLY A 334 28.64 17.08 -5.98
C GLY A 334 27.83 18.27 -5.48
N GLY A 335 27.83 18.57 -4.18
CA GLY A 335 27.10 19.68 -3.57
C GLY A 335 25.60 19.37 -3.34
N TYR A 336 25.20 18.11 -3.35
CA TYR A 336 23.86 17.72 -2.91
C TYR A 336 23.86 17.64 -1.39
N THR A 337 23.18 18.57 -0.75
CA THR A 337 23.20 18.73 0.70
C THR A 337 22.31 17.71 1.40
N GLU A 338 22.68 17.29 2.60
CA GLU A 338 21.88 16.43 3.46
C GLU A 338 20.49 17.00 3.71
N ALA A 339 20.39 18.30 4.00
CA ALA A 339 19.10 18.97 4.18
C ALA A 339 18.17 18.81 2.97
N ALA A 340 18.70 18.83 1.74
CA ALA A 340 17.92 18.62 0.52
C ALA A 340 17.50 17.15 0.39
N PHE A 341 18.43 16.22 0.60
CA PHE A 341 18.15 14.79 0.56
C PHE A 341 17.07 14.38 1.58
N ASN A 342 17.21 14.81 2.84
CA ASN A 342 16.28 14.51 3.91
C ASN A 342 14.86 15.00 3.58
N PHE A 343 14.76 16.21 2.99
CA PHE A 343 13.46 16.76 2.58
C PHE A 343 12.87 16.05 1.37
N ASP A 344 13.68 15.64 0.40
CA ASP A 344 13.24 14.88 -0.76
C ASP A 344 12.65 13.52 -0.33
N VAL A 345 13.38 12.75 0.52
CA VAL A 345 12.91 11.47 1.06
C VAL A 345 11.64 11.66 1.90
N ALA A 346 11.62 12.66 2.79
CA ALA A 346 10.44 12.93 3.63
C ALA A 346 9.22 13.34 2.81
N SER A 347 9.41 14.03 1.69
CA SER A 347 8.32 14.42 0.78
C SER A 347 7.71 13.22 0.05
N ASP A 348 8.55 12.30 -0.44
CA ASP A 348 8.11 11.05 -1.04
C ASP A 348 7.39 10.18 0.01
N LEU A 349 7.95 10.05 1.22
CA LEU A 349 7.37 9.32 2.35
C LEU A 349 6.02 9.92 2.81
N GLN A 350 5.91 11.25 2.86
CA GLN A 350 4.63 11.92 3.16
C GLN A 350 3.55 11.50 2.18
N ALA A 351 3.85 11.47 0.88
CA ALA A 351 2.89 11.07 -0.15
C ALA A 351 2.48 9.60 -0.01
N ASP A 352 3.42 8.70 0.31
CA ASP A 352 3.14 7.28 0.52
C ASP A 352 2.25 7.06 1.76
N LEU A 353 2.60 7.66 2.90
CA LEU A 353 1.80 7.55 4.14
C LEU A 353 0.41 8.17 4.02
N GLN A 354 0.27 9.30 3.31
CA GLN A 354 -1.03 9.91 3.03
C GLN A 354 -1.89 9.01 2.12
N THR A 355 -1.28 8.31 1.16
CA THR A 355 -1.96 7.30 0.35
C THR A 355 -2.44 6.13 1.20
N GLU A 356 -1.72 5.80 2.27
CA GLU A 356 -2.11 4.80 3.27
C GLU A 356 -3.10 5.34 4.32
N GLY A 357 -3.50 6.61 4.21
CA GLY A 357 -4.55 7.23 5.03
C GLY A 357 -4.05 7.91 6.30
N ALA A 358 -2.73 7.99 6.53
CA ALA A 358 -2.19 8.69 7.69
C ALA A 358 -2.38 10.22 7.61
N THR A 359 -2.57 10.84 8.75
CA THR A 359 -2.31 12.26 8.92
C THR A 359 -0.80 12.44 9.14
N VAL A 360 -0.12 13.15 8.24
CA VAL A 360 1.33 13.35 8.33
C VAL A 360 1.64 14.76 8.82
N VAL A 361 2.48 14.86 9.82
CA VAL A 361 3.00 16.11 10.37
C VAL A 361 4.48 16.22 10.04
N MET A 362 4.84 17.22 9.22
CA MET A 362 6.22 17.54 8.87
C MET A 362 6.73 18.63 9.81
N THR A 363 7.94 18.48 10.35
CA THR A 363 8.58 19.52 11.20
C THR A 363 9.03 20.73 10.40
N ARG A 364 9.23 20.57 9.08
CA ARG A 364 9.43 21.67 8.13
C ARG A 364 8.74 21.34 6.79
N THR A 365 8.27 22.36 6.11
CA THR A 365 7.46 22.23 4.89
C THR A 365 8.19 22.60 3.59
N ASN A 366 9.45 22.98 3.69
CA ASN A 366 10.32 23.33 2.57
C ASN A 366 11.80 23.20 2.96
N ASN A 367 12.68 23.35 1.99
CA ASN A 367 14.14 23.36 2.19
C ASN A 367 14.74 24.76 1.90
N ALA A 368 13.99 25.85 2.15
CA ALA A 368 14.35 27.21 1.88
C ALA A 368 14.22 28.11 3.12
N GLY A 369 14.52 27.56 4.28
CA GLY A 369 14.43 28.23 5.57
C GLY A 369 15.55 27.80 6.52
N GLU A 370 15.50 28.31 7.72
CA GLU A 370 16.38 28.02 8.85
C GLU A 370 15.61 27.28 9.93
N GLY A 371 16.27 26.37 10.67
CA GLY A 371 15.63 25.57 11.71
C GLY A 371 14.37 24.82 11.24
N PRO A 372 13.38 24.58 12.09
CA PRO A 372 13.27 24.91 13.52
C PRO A 372 14.33 24.18 14.36
N CYS A 373 14.60 24.70 15.57
CA CYS A 373 15.46 24.00 16.54
C CYS A 373 14.96 22.59 16.83
N VAL A 374 15.87 21.65 17.09
CA VAL A 374 15.57 20.23 17.38
C VAL A 374 14.55 20.06 18.52
N THR A 375 14.59 20.93 19.54
CA THR A 375 13.58 20.96 20.61
C THR A 375 12.19 21.36 20.13
N THR A 376 12.11 22.29 19.18
CA THR A 376 10.85 22.71 18.57
C THR A 376 10.28 21.60 17.70
N ARG A 377 11.13 20.86 16.96
CA ARG A 377 10.74 19.71 16.15
C ARG A 377 10.14 18.60 17.01
N ALA A 378 10.79 18.25 18.14
CA ALA A 378 10.24 17.29 19.09
C ALA A 378 8.86 17.73 19.61
N ALA A 379 8.71 18.99 20.02
CA ALA A 379 7.44 19.53 20.51
C ALA A 379 6.34 19.53 19.42
N MET A 380 6.66 19.83 18.16
CA MET A 380 5.69 19.78 17.05
C MET A 380 5.10 18.37 16.86
N ILE A 381 5.92 17.34 17.01
CA ILE A 381 5.52 15.94 16.91
C ILE A 381 4.63 15.53 18.08
N ASP A 382 5.03 15.90 19.31
CA ASP A 382 4.27 15.60 20.52
C ASP A 382 2.92 16.34 20.54
N ASP A 383 2.89 17.64 20.19
CA ASP A 383 1.68 18.46 20.14
C ASP A 383 0.68 17.95 19.07
N ALA A 384 1.18 17.33 18.01
CA ALA A 384 0.34 16.70 16.99
C ALA A 384 -0.30 15.39 17.48
N GLY A 385 0.12 14.84 18.61
CA GLY A 385 -0.32 13.55 19.10
C GLY A 385 0.07 12.40 18.18
N ALA A 386 1.29 12.42 17.61
CA ALA A 386 1.74 11.41 16.69
C ALA A 386 1.74 10.01 17.34
N ASN A 387 1.41 8.99 16.56
CA ASN A 387 1.45 7.59 16.99
C ASN A 387 2.86 6.99 16.87
N VAL A 388 3.66 7.54 15.95
CA VAL A 388 5.06 7.21 15.72
C VAL A 388 5.71 8.37 14.97
N ALA A 389 7.03 8.53 15.10
CA ALA A 389 7.78 9.50 14.32
C ALA A 389 9.11 8.94 13.85
N VAL A 390 9.65 9.51 12.76
CA VAL A 390 10.96 9.18 12.24
C VAL A 390 11.74 10.45 11.89
N ASP A 391 12.99 10.51 12.35
CA ASP A 391 13.98 11.50 11.90
C ASP A 391 14.73 10.93 10.70
N ILE A 392 14.85 11.72 9.65
CA ILE A 392 15.45 11.33 8.39
C ILE A 392 16.71 12.15 8.18
N HIS A 393 17.85 11.46 8.10
CA HIS A 393 19.19 11.99 7.93
C HIS A 393 20.00 11.19 6.90
N ALA A 394 21.18 11.71 6.54
CA ALA A 394 22.22 11.01 5.80
C ALA A 394 23.59 11.36 6.39
N ASP A 395 24.39 10.35 6.69
CA ASP A 395 25.61 10.51 7.45
C ASP A 395 26.75 11.18 6.63
N GLY A 396 27.67 11.81 7.33
CA GLY A 396 28.95 12.36 6.83
C GLY A 396 30.17 11.58 7.35
N GLY A 397 30.12 10.27 7.31
CA GLY A 397 31.16 9.39 7.83
C GLY A 397 32.48 9.35 7.02
N PRO A 398 33.42 8.45 7.35
CA PRO A 398 34.64 8.22 6.57
C PRO A 398 34.32 7.85 5.13
N SER A 399 35.07 8.39 4.16
CA SER A 399 34.77 8.18 2.72
C SER A 399 34.91 6.74 2.23
N ASP A 400 35.53 5.85 3.00
CA ASP A 400 35.62 4.42 2.77
C ASP A 400 34.53 3.60 3.51
N GLY A 401 33.76 4.24 4.43
CA GLY A 401 32.59 3.64 5.08
C GLY A 401 31.34 3.76 4.21
N SER A 402 30.43 2.81 4.30
CA SER A 402 29.20 2.73 3.49
C SER A 402 28.05 2.09 4.27
N GLY A 403 26.82 2.38 3.86
CA GLY A 403 25.62 1.76 4.40
C GLY A 403 24.82 2.69 5.33
N PHE A 404 23.70 2.18 5.87
CA PHE A 404 22.77 2.93 6.72
C PHE A 404 22.84 2.49 8.18
N THR A 405 22.41 3.37 9.09
CA THR A 405 22.21 3.05 10.52
C THR A 405 20.87 3.57 11.01
N VAL A 406 20.31 2.94 12.05
CA VAL A 406 19.17 3.46 12.79
C VAL A 406 19.60 3.76 14.22
N LEU A 407 19.39 5.00 14.64
CA LEU A 407 19.67 5.47 15.98
C LEU A 407 18.40 5.28 16.83
N GLU A 408 18.57 4.60 17.96
CA GLU A 408 17.50 4.33 18.91
C GLU A 408 17.71 5.10 20.21
N PRO A 409 16.65 5.64 20.84
CA PRO A 409 16.77 6.35 22.10
C PRO A 409 17.09 5.38 23.24
N VAL A 410 17.79 5.90 24.25
CA VAL A 410 17.93 5.25 25.56
C VAL A 410 17.13 6.04 26.61
N ALA A 411 16.77 5.39 27.71
CA ALA A 411 15.99 6.01 28.77
C ALA A 411 16.76 7.19 29.40
N ASP A 412 16.19 8.38 29.34
CA ASP A 412 16.84 9.63 29.82
C ASP A 412 15.87 10.72 30.26
N GLY A 413 14.72 10.31 30.80
CA GLY A 413 13.70 11.18 31.39
C GLY A 413 12.43 11.33 30.56
N PRO A 414 12.24 12.36 29.72
CA PRO A 414 10.96 12.56 29.01
C PRO A 414 10.51 11.39 28.16
N ASN A 415 11.44 10.69 27.53
CA ASN A 415 11.20 9.54 26.64
C ASN A 415 11.03 8.19 27.36
N ASP A 416 11.22 8.08 28.70
CA ASP A 416 11.22 6.80 29.44
C ASP A 416 10.00 5.92 29.12
N SER A 417 8.83 6.53 28.96
CA SER A 417 7.58 5.81 28.72
C SER A 417 7.49 5.16 27.33
N VAL A 418 8.30 5.60 26.36
CA VAL A 418 8.25 5.17 24.96
C VAL A 418 9.49 4.41 24.48
N ILE A 419 10.50 4.23 25.33
CA ILE A 419 11.76 3.53 24.97
C ILE A 419 11.49 2.15 24.39
N ALA A 420 10.67 1.34 25.08
CA ALA A 420 10.42 -0.02 24.63
C ALA A 420 9.77 -0.06 23.23
N SER A 421 8.81 0.82 22.96
CA SER A 421 8.17 0.93 21.65
C SER A 421 9.09 1.57 20.60
N SER A 422 9.92 2.54 20.98
CA SER A 422 10.92 3.14 20.09
C SER A 422 11.95 2.12 19.62
N ASN A 423 12.43 1.25 20.52
CA ASN A 423 13.39 0.21 20.16
C ASN A 423 12.76 -0.88 19.26
N VAL A 424 11.48 -1.21 19.48
CA VAL A 424 10.73 -2.08 18.54
C VAL A 424 10.64 -1.41 17.17
N PHE A 425 10.27 -0.12 17.13
CA PHE A 425 10.19 0.63 15.87
C PHE A 425 11.55 0.72 15.17
N ALA A 426 12.64 1.02 15.89
CA ALA A 426 13.99 1.09 15.35
C ALA A 426 14.41 -0.24 14.69
N ALA A 427 14.14 -1.37 15.35
CA ALA A 427 14.42 -2.69 14.79
C ALA A 427 13.58 -2.98 13.54
N THR A 428 12.28 -2.67 13.55
CA THR A 428 11.38 -2.80 12.40
C THR A 428 11.85 -1.91 11.24
N LEU A 429 12.25 -0.66 11.53
CA LEU A 429 12.76 0.29 10.54
C LEU A 429 14.03 -0.22 9.87
N ARG A 430 15.00 -0.72 10.65
CA ARG A 430 16.23 -1.33 10.13
C ARG A 430 15.93 -2.49 9.18
N ASP A 431 15.08 -3.43 9.61
CA ASP A 431 14.80 -4.63 8.84
C ASP A 431 14.04 -4.33 7.53
N ALA A 432 13.03 -3.47 7.62
CA ALA A 432 12.27 -3.05 6.45
C ALA A 432 13.12 -2.22 5.47
N PHE A 433 14.01 -1.35 5.98
CA PHE A 433 14.88 -0.53 5.14
C PHE A 433 15.92 -1.38 4.40
N ALA A 434 16.58 -2.31 5.08
CA ALA A 434 17.51 -3.26 4.45
C ALA A 434 16.81 -4.10 3.37
N ALA A 435 15.61 -4.61 3.65
CA ALA A 435 14.83 -5.42 2.71
C ALA A 435 14.33 -4.62 1.50
N GLY A 436 13.87 -3.37 1.71
CA GLY A 436 13.27 -2.53 0.68
C GLY A 436 14.27 -1.87 -0.25
N THR A 437 15.45 -1.48 0.27
CA THR A 437 16.49 -0.76 -0.51
C THR A 437 17.62 -1.65 -0.98
N GLY A 438 17.88 -2.75 -0.28
CA GLY A 438 19.08 -3.57 -0.46
C GLY A 438 20.38 -2.90 0.01
N MET A 439 20.31 -1.70 0.63
CA MET A 439 21.47 -1.05 1.23
C MET A 439 21.92 -1.84 2.47
N PRO A 440 23.20 -2.16 2.62
CA PRO A 440 23.69 -2.85 3.81
C PRO A 440 23.66 -1.92 5.04
N VAL A 441 23.67 -2.49 6.22
CA VAL A 441 23.95 -1.73 7.45
C VAL A 441 25.37 -1.16 7.38
N ALA A 442 25.58 0.01 7.98
CA ALA A 442 26.86 0.70 7.92
C ALA A 442 27.98 -0.13 8.56
N ASP A 443 29.13 -0.13 7.92
CA ASP A 443 30.35 -0.81 8.34
C ASP A 443 31.28 0.10 9.18
N TYR A 444 30.78 1.26 9.59
CA TYR A 444 31.48 2.27 10.41
C TYR A 444 30.56 2.79 11.52
N GLY A 445 31.03 3.75 12.34
CA GLY A 445 30.23 4.42 13.36
C GLY A 445 29.88 3.58 14.61
N GLY A 446 30.39 2.34 14.71
CA GLY A 446 30.23 1.50 15.91
C GLY A 446 28.84 0.91 16.09
N SER A 447 28.05 0.80 15.00
CA SER A 447 26.74 0.14 15.04
C SER A 447 26.87 -1.35 15.40
N VAL A 448 25.89 -1.86 16.14
CA VAL A 448 25.71 -3.31 16.36
C VAL A 448 24.47 -3.72 15.57
N ASP A 449 24.67 -4.53 14.54
CA ASP A 449 23.59 -4.99 13.66
C ASP A 449 22.72 -3.83 13.09
N GLY A 450 23.33 -2.67 12.82
CA GLY A 450 22.66 -1.51 12.24
C GLY A 450 21.89 -0.63 13.24
N LEU A 451 21.95 -0.93 14.54
CA LEU A 451 21.33 -0.13 15.59
C LEU A 451 22.41 0.60 16.41
N VAL A 452 22.15 1.86 16.75
CA VAL A 452 23.06 2.71 17.56
C VAL A 452 22.27 3.39 18.68
N PRO A 453 22.43 2.95 19.94
CA PRO A 453 21.80 3.62 21.08
C PRO A 453 22.39 5.03 21.28
N ARG A 454 21.53 6.04 21.44
CA ARG A 454 21.90 7.46 21.60
C ARG A 454 21.13 8.10 22.76
N ASN A 455 21.82 9.00 23.52
CA ASN A 455 21.25 9.80 24.60
C ASN A 455 21.68 11.27 24.52
N ASP A 456 22.16 11.71 23.40
CA ASP A 456 22.68 13.05 23.15
C ASP A 456 21.97 13.79 22.01
N LEU A 457 20.74 13.35 21.66
CA LEU A 457 19.92 13.92 20.60
C LEU A 457 18.57 14.36 21.17
N ALA A 458 18.30 15.68 21.18
CA ALA A 458 17.04 16.24 21.66
C ALA A 458 15.82 15.65 20.93
N GLY A 459 15.92 15.40 19.63
CA GLY A 459 14.86 14.79 18.84
C GLY A 459 14.41 13.43 19.33
N LEU A 460 15.31 12.64 19.93
CA LEU A 460 15.02 11.33 20.51
C LEU A 460 14.71 11.40 22.01
N ASN A 461 15.36 12.30 22.74
CA ASN A 461 15.29 12.34 24.19
C ASN A 461 14.08 13.12 24.73
N LEU A 462 13.64 14.15 24.02
CA LEU A 462 12.58 15.06 24.50
C LEU A 462 11.18 14.67 24.03
N THR A 463 11.05 13.70 23.13
CA THR A 463 9.76 13.25 22.63
C THR A 463 9.11 12.22 23.55
N THR A 464 7.77 12.27 23.64
CA THR A 464 6.92 11.28 24.31
C THR A 464 6.22 10.34 23.32
N VAL A 465 6.62 10.39 22.04
CA VAL A 465 6.13 9.56 20.94
C VAL A 465 7.18 8.50 20.60
N PRO A 466 6.80 7.24 20.29
CA PRO A 466 7.74 6.26 19.77
C PRO A 466 8.49 6.81 18.55
N LYS A 467 9.82 6.86 18.62
CA LYS A 467 10.63 7.53 17.59
C LYS A 467 11.98 6.84 17.39
N ALA A 468 12.47 6.88 16.16
CA ALA A 468 13.83 6.49 15.77
C ALA A 468 14.37 7.47 14.73
N LEU A 469 15.69 7.57 14.62
CA LEU A 469 16.37 8.32 13.56
C LEU A 469 17.05 7.34 12.61
N ILE A 470 16.94 7.58 11.31
CA ILE A 470 17.66 6.80 10.30
C ILE A 470 18.68 7.67 9.58
N GLU A 471 19.94 7.19 9.53
CA GLU A 471 21.01 7.71 8.69
C GLU A 471 21.06 6.90 7.41
N ILE A 472 20.66 7.50 6.29
CA ILE A 472 20.47 6.82 5.01
C ILE A 472 21.74 6.98 4.16
N GLY A 473 22.70 6.06 4.32
CA GLY A 473 23.96 6.09 3.60
C GLY A 473 24.95 7.09 4.17
N ASN A 474 26.08 7.22 3.45
CA ASN A 474 27.17 8.11 3.78
C ASN A 474 27.48 9.03 2.60
N MET A 475 27.13 10.29 2.69
CA MET A 475 27.30 11.29 1.63
C MET A 475 28.77 11.53 1.22
N GLN A 476 29.71 11.13 2.08
CA GLN A 476 31.15 11.18 1.76
C GLN A 476 31.63 9.93 1.00
N ASN A 477 30.83 8.85 0.93
CA ASN A 477 31.11 7.68 0.14
C ASN A 477 30.56 7.85 -1.28
N ALA A 478 31.40 7.64 -2.30
CA ALA A 478 30.97 7.85 -3.68
C ALA A 478 29.87 6.91 -4.17
N GLY A 479 29.79 5.69 -3.61
CA GLY A 479 28.75 4.71 -3.91
C GLY A 479 27.41 5.11 -3.32
N ASP A 480 27.39 5.45 -2.02
CA ASP A 480 26.18 5.90 -1.32
C ASP A 480 25.68 7.23 -1.88
N ALA A 481 26.56 8.20 -2.10
CA ALA A 481 26.24 9.49 -2.73
C ALA A 481 25.58 9.33 -4.11
N ALA A 482 26.00 8.32 -4.89
CA ALA A 482 25.38 8.04 -6.19
C ALA A 482 23.96 7.45 -6.02
N LEU A 483 23.71 6.63 -4.98
CA LEU A 483 22.37 6.15 -4.64
C LEU A 483 21.48 7.29 -4.16
N GLU A 484 21.94 8.09 -3.20
CA GLU A 484 21.23 9.25 -2.64
C GLU A 484 20.82 10.27 -3.71
N GLY A 485 21.70 10.51 -4.72
CA GLY A 485 21.40 11.31 -5.89
C GLY A 485 20.33 10.72 -6.83
N SER A 486 20.02 9.42 -6.70
CA SER A 486 19.05 8.73 -7.54
C SER A 486 17.63 8.90 -7.01
N GLN A 487 16.71 9.43 -7.83
CA GLN A 487 15.29 9.53 -7.46
C GLN A 487 14.68 8.15 -7.14
N SER A 488 15.03 7.12 -7.91
CA SER A 488 14.50 5.77 -7.67
C SER A 488 14.95 5.19 -6.33
N PHE A 489 16.16 5.51 -5.87
CA PHE A 489 16.61 5.10 -4.55
C PHE A 489 15.87 5.86 -3.45
N ARG A 490 15.71 7.20 -3.56
CA ARG A 490 14.93 7.98 -2.57
C ARG A 490 13.49 7.49 -2.44
N GLN A 491 12.84 7.16 -3.56
CA GLN A 491 11.51 6.54 -3.54
C GLN A 491 11.49 5.16 -2.89
N ALA A 492 12.51 4.32 -3.14
CA ALA A 492 12.63 3.02 -2.47
C ALA A 492 12.88 3.19 -0.96
N ALA A 493 13.69 4.17 -0.56
CA ALA A 493 13.92 4.51 0.85
C ALA A 493 12.62 4.99 1.53
N ALA A 494 11.89 5.91 0.91
CA ALA A 494 10.60 6.38 1.40
C ALA A 494 9.59 5.22 1.57
N GLN A 495 9.45 4.36 0.57
CA GLN A 495 8.55 3.21 0.65
C GLN A 495 8.98 2.21 1.73
N ALA A 496 10.29 1.98 1.93
CA ALA A 496 10.79 1.09 2.97
C ALA A 496 10.47 1.63 4.38
N ILE A 497 10.61 2.95 4.58
CA ILE A 497 10.23 3.61 5.83
C ILE A 497 8.71 3.56 6.03
N ALA A 498 7.90 3.80 4.99
CA ALA A 498 6.44 3.67 5.06
C ALA A 498 6.01 2.25 5.49
N ASN A 499 6.63 1.21 4.91
CA ASN A 499 6.39 -0.18 5.27
C ASN A 499 6.70 -0.44 6.76
N ALA A 500 7.83 0.07 7.26
CA ALA A 500 8.20 -0.05 8.68
C ALA A 500 7.18 0.62 9.62
N ILE A 501 6.73 1.82 9.26
CA ILE A 501 5.72 2.57 10.02
C ILE A 501 4.41 1.79 10.05
N THR A 502 3.98 1.27 8.91
CA THR A 502 2.75 0.48 8.78
C THR A 502 2.84 -0.81 9.58
N GLU A 503 3.93 -1.56 9.47
CA GLU A 503 4.16 -2.79 10.26
C GLU A 503 4.15 -2.50 11.77
N PHE A 504 4.82 -1.44 12.20
CA PHE A 504 4.86 -1.04 13.61
C PHE A 504 3.48 -0.64 14.15
N LEU A 505 2.67 0.11 13.38
CA LEU A 505 1.37 0.62 13.81
C LEU A 505 0.24 -0.41 13.72
N ASP A 506 0.37 -1.41 12.85
CA ASP A 506 -0.57 -2.55 12.78
C ASP A 506 -0.31 -3.57 13.91
N GLY A 507 0.88 -3.55 14.52
CA GLY A 507 1.33 -4.52 15.51
C GLY A 507 1.72 -5.86 14.87
N PRO A 508 2.35 -6.76 15.61
CA PRO A 508 2.65 -8.10 15.11
C PRO A 508 1.35 -8.85 14.86
N ALA A 509 1.23 -9.39 13.62
CA ALA A 509 0.10 -10.20 13.17
C ALA A 509 -0.04 -11.51 13.97
#